data_ab515f3815f4e77af58f4465e6663cd4
#
_entry.id   ab515f3815f4e77af58f4465e6663cd4
#
_cell.length_a   1.000
_cell.length_b   1.000
_cell.length_c   1.000
_cell.angle_alpha   90.00
_cell.angle_beta   90.00
_cell.angle_gamma   90.00
#
_symmetry.space_group_name_H-M   'P 1'
#
loop_
_entity.id
_entity.type
_entity.pdbx_description
1 polymer ?
#
loop_
_entity_poly.entity_id
_entity_poly.type
_entity_poly.pdbx_seq_one_letter_code
_entity_poly.pdbx_strand_id
1 'polypeptide(L)'
;LTGSNSGYVEIDSAADAGNLTLQLPTAGTALLSNAGNVFTGITTFAGVNITDDLTLKGGSYDVLWDSSDNALEFGTNAKATFGDAMQIYHDGSNSLIQDSGTGHVQIRSGTFTVGNAGLTKTSAIFNSGSGQQLNFNNNQKFITTNTGVVITGICTASSFSGDGSNLTGLSTPLSFRNLIINGAMRVAQRGTSTTSSSGVGTVDRVIFYYGGIAQHIPQAQVDVASGTTPYTNGFRKAFRVTNANQGTAGSDDTVVILYRIEAQDLANSGWNYTSSSSFITLSYWVKSSVQQNFYVTLKSGDGTPQKYATETGSLSANAWTKVTKTIPGNSNITFNNDNGEGLEIEWSLYRGTDQTGSMSLNAWAANNNSVRTPDQPVAWFQTNGATFELTGVQLEVGSTATAFEHRSFAEELERCKRYFFILGKDVNRNRTQLSMPFINEHPSNRSGYINFRFNPEMRAAPSVTIGSELQIGKPQVDMSSHKVSNFGNIYATGVYYFQYTNQTGNTGDANMYMRIGHHDDSYAEFSAEL
;
A
#
# COMPACT_ATOMS: atom_id res chain seq x y z
N LEU A 1 -4.82 103.82 17.85
CA LEU A 1 -4.79 103.01 16.61
C LEU A 1 -5.74 103.65 15.60
N THR A 2 -5.21 104.29 14.60
CA THR A 2 -6.00 104.83 13.47
C THR A 2 -5.85 103.91 12.30
N GLY A 3 -6.97 103.30 11.88
CA GLY A 3 -6.97 102.49 10.69
C GLY A 3 -6.71 103.31 9.44
N SER A 4 -5.83 102.86 8.55
CA SER A 4 -5.64 103.38 7.21
C SER A 4 -6.74 102.87 6.28
N ASN A 5 -7.02 103.58 5.20
CA ASN A 5 -7.98 103.18 4.18
C ASN A 5 -7.64 101.82 3.44
N SER A 6 -6.53 101.13 3.84
CA SER A 6 -6.09 99.87 3.31
C SER A 6 -6.52 98.68 4.13
N GLY A 7 -7.25 98.86 5.24
CA GLY A 7 -7.96 97.78 5.93
C GLY A 7 -7.13 96.85 6.82
N TYR A 8 -5.89 97.17 7.15
CA TYR A 8 -5.11 96.39 8.12
C TYR A 8 -4.61 97.32 9.28
N VAL A 9 -4.42 96.70 10.43
CA VAL A 9 -3.82 97.26 11.60
C VAL A 9 -2.50 96.58 11.87
N GLU A 10 -1.42 97.31 11.82
CA GLU A 10 -0.08 96.81 12.18
C GLU A 10 0.12 97.08 13.68
N ILE A 11 0.49 96.06 14.39
CA ILE A 11 0.92 96.19 15.79
C ILE A 11 2.40 95.88 15.80
N ASP A 12 3.17 96.94 15.86
CA ASP A 12 4.61 96.89 16.00
C ASP A 12 5.01 96.91 17.48
N SER A 13 5.90 96.01 17.88
CA SER A 13 6.42 95.94 19.24
C SER A 13 7.78 96.70 19.31
N ALA A 14 7.91 97.62 20.22
CA ALA A 14 9.22 98.19 20.54
C ALA A 14 10.16 97.07 21.03
N ALA A 15 11.46 97.16 20.68
CA ALA A 15 12.47 96.13 20.90
C ALA A 15 12.63 95.61 22.36
N ASP A 16 12.06 96.36 23.35
CA ASP A 16 12.17 96.06 24.77
C ASP A 16 10.81 95.82 25.46
N ALA A 17 9.74 95.56 24.71
CA ALA A 17 8.44 95.24 25.32
C ALA A 17 8.39 93.78 25.81
N GLY A 18 8.29 93.63 27.13
CA GLY A 18 7.97 92.35 27.74
C GLY A 18 6.68 91.74 27.17
N ASN A 19 6.24 90.59 27.65
CA ASN A 19 5.08 89.87 27.14
C ASN A 19 3.91 90.79 26.75
N LEU A 20 3.67 90.90 25.44
CA LEU A 20 2.51 91.62 24.92
C LEU A 20 1.30 90.74 25.04
N THR A 21 0.34 91.08 25.91
CA THR A 21 -0.95 90.35 26.00
C THR A 21 -1.95 91.12 25.15
N LEU A 22 -2.30 90.60 24.01
CA LEU A 22 -3.42 91.07 23.21
C LEU A 22 -4.72 90.43 23.74
N GLN A 23 -5.55 91.22 24.44
CA GLN A 23 -6.92 90.74 24.82
C GLN A 23 -7.87 90.94 23.65
N LEU A 24 -8.41 89.82 23.19
CA LEU A 24 -9.39 89.82 22.14
C LEU A 24 -10.80 89.93 22.71
N PRO A 25 -11.78 90.49 21.97
CA PRO A 25 -13.14 90.60 22.43
C PRO A 25 -13.76 89.18 22.75
N THR A 26 -14.48 89.11 23.84
CA THR A 26 -15.07 87.87 24.36
C THR A 26 -16.26 87.31 23.55
N ALA A 27 -16.60 87.91 22.42
CA ALA A 27 -17.71 87.46 21.56
C ALA A 27 -17.30 87.53 20.06
N GLY A 28 -17.13 86.36 19.51
CA GLY A 28 -17.42 85.98 18.11
C GLY A 28 -16.68 86.71 16.99
N THR A 29 -15.38 87.03 17.11
CA THR A 29 -14.68 87.70 16.01
C THR A 29 -13.51 86.87 15.51
N ALA A 30 -13.53 86.53 14.22
CA ALA A 30 -12.41 85.86 13.56
C ALA A 30 -11.18 86.73 13.57
N LEU A 31 -10.09 86.29 14.16
CA LEU A 31 -8.78 86.88 14.10
C LEU A 31 -8.10 86.73 12.75
N LEU A 32 -8.66 85.93 11.89
CA LEU A 32 -7.97 85.36 10.74
C LEU A 32 -8.70 85.76 9.46
N SER A 33 -7.99 86.16 8.45
CA SER A 33 -8.52 86.44 7.12
C SER A 33 -8.69 85.11 6.32
N ASN A 34 -9.56 85.14 5.33
CA ASN A 34 -9.72 84.03 4.34
C ASN A 34 -8.52 83.89 3.39
N ALA A 35 -7.39 84.51 3.65
CA ALA A 35 -6.17 84.41 2.84
C ALA A 35 -5.10 83.44 3.41
N GLY A 36 -5.47 82.61 4.44
CA GLY A 36 -4.57 81.70 5.09
C GLY A 36 -3.65 82.31 6.13
N ASN A 37 -3.64 81.75 7.32
CA ASN A 37 -2.79 82.24 8.41
C ASN A 37 -1.70 81.22 8.70
N VAL A 38 -0.48 81.70 8.84
CA VAL A 38 0.69 80.86 9.17
C VAL A 38 1.10 81.20 10.60
N PHE A 39 0.99 80.24 11.49
CA PHE A 39 1.53 80.29 12.84
C PHE A 39 2.95 79.73 12.82
N THR A 40 3.95 80.52 13.13
CA THR A 40 5.32 80.03 13.24
C THR A 40 5.71 79.91 14.71
N GLY A 41 6.32 78.84 15.10
CA GLY A 41 6.69 78.53 16.48
C GLY A 41 5.72 77.65 17.21
N ILE A 42 5.77 77.58 18.55
CA ILE A 42 4.89 76.80 19.38
C ILE A 42 3.60 77.55 19.65
N THR A 43 2.49 77.02 19.15
CA THR A 43 1.13 77.53 19.40
C THR A 43 0.33 76.53 20.17
N THR A 44 -0.21 76.91 21.35
CA THR A 44 -1.07 76.05 22.18
C THR A 44 -2.51 76.55 22.07
N PHE A 45 -3.39 75.68 21.64
CA PHE A 45 -4.85 75.86 21.60
C PHE A 45 -5.52 75.12 22.72
N ALA A 46 -6.40 75.76 23.48
CA ALA A 46 -7.22 75.07 24.49
C ALA A 46 -8.31 74.15 23.86
N GLY A 47 -8.67 74.43 22.62
CA GLY A 47 -9.54 73.59 21.78
C GLY A 47 -9.56 74.11 20.35
N VAL A 48 -9.63 73.23 19.38
CA VAL A 48 -9.77 73.54 17.96
C VAL A 48 -11.05 72.86 17.46
N ASN A 49 -11.95 73.63 16.88
CA ASN A 49 -13.14 73.13 16.19
C ASN A 49 -12.90 73.40 14.68
N ILE A 50 -12.82 72.33 13.95
CA ILE A 50 -12.57 72.31 12.51
C ILE A 50 -13.85 71.84 11.83
N THR A 51 -14.46 72.68 11.00
CA THR A 51 -15.71 72.40 10.28
C THR A 51 -15.49 71.94 8.86
N ASP A 52 -14.29 72.15 8.34
CA ASP A 52 -13.86 71.68 7.01
C ASP A 52 -12.69 70.73 7.12
N ASP A 53 -12.02 70.42 6.04
CA ASP A 53 -10.89 69.50 5.98
C ASP A 53 -9.67 70.05 6.74
N LEU A 54 -8.98 69.19 7.46
CA LEU A 54 -7.70 69.46 8.10
C LEU A 54 -6.62 68.54 7.53
N THR A 55 -5.63 69.15 6.84
CA THR A 55 -4.45 68.38 6.40
C THR A 55 -3.29 68.59 7.39
N LEU A 56 -2.81 67.48 7.94
CA LEU A 56 -1.55 67.43 8.69
C LEU A 56 -0.42 67.12 7.72
N LYS A 57 0.38 68.08 7.35
CA LYS A 57 1.49 67.97 6.39
C LYS A 57 2.66 67.24 7.00
N GLY A 58 3.02 66.06 6.44
CA GLY A 58 4.24 65.34 6.72
C GLY A 58 5.37 65.73 5.76
N GLY A 59 6.58 65.22 5.98
CA GLY A 59 7.71 65.43 5.08
C GLY A 59 7.55 64.73 3.71
N SER A 60 6.85 63.65 3.67
CA SER A 60 6.61 62.81 2.47
C SER A 60 5.17 62.30 2.34
N TYR A 61 4.47 62.15 3.44
CA TYR A 61 3.11 61.65 3.47
C TYR A 61 2.25 62.48 4.41
N ASP A 62 1.00 62.72 4.02
CA ASP A 62 0.05 63.57 4.76
C ASP A 62 -1.00 62.71 5.45
N VAL A 63 -1.64 63.29 6.49
CA VAL A 63 -2.86 62.79 7.11
C VAL A 63 -3.93 63.85 6.96
N LEU A 64 -5.09 63.49 6.43
CA LEU A 64 -6.23 64.38 6.18
C LEU A 64 -7.40 64.00 7.08
N TRP A 65 -7.96 64.95 7.80
CA TRP A 65 -9.33 64.87 8.24
C TRP A 65 -10.22 65.37 7.11
N ASP A 66 -10.95 64.43 6.46
CA ASP A 66 -11.93 64.72 5.41
C ASP A 66 -13.31 64.85 6.05
N SER A 67 -13.82 66.09 6.02
CA SER A 67 -15.11 66.39 6.62
C SER A 67 -16.28 65.83 5.80
N SER A 68 -16.08 65.63 4.50
CA SER A 68 -17.11 65.10 3.61
C SER A 68 -17.37 63.59 3.83
N ASP A 69 -16.33 62.85 4.18
CA ASP A 69 -16.40 61.40 4.42
C ASP A 69 -16.45 61.06 5.93
N ASN A 70 -16.30 62.08 6.81
CA ASN A 70 -16.14 61.87 8.25
C ASN A 70 -15.02 60.89 8.60
N ALA A 71 -13.91 60.97 7.88
CA ALA A 71 -12.78 60.07 7.97
C ALA A 71 -11.46 60.76 8.28
N LEU A 72 -10.59 60.10 9.03
CA LEU A 72 -9.18 60.45 9.14
C LEU A 72 -8.41 59.59 8.15
N GLU A 73 -7.96 60.20 7.07
CA GLU A 73 -7.31 59.51 5.95
C GLU A 73 -5.80 59.57 6.05
N PHE A 74 -5.16 58.45 5.96
CA PHE A 74 -3.72 58.31 5.88
C PHE A 74 -3.33 58.09 4.43
N GLY A 75 -2.56 58.99 3.84
CA GLY A 75 -2.04 58.82 2.49
C GLY A 75 -1.23 57.51 2.37
N THR A 76 -1.07 57.01 1.14
CA THR A 76 -0.23 55.84 0.88
C THR A 76 1.13 55.96 1.55
N ASN A 77 1.55 54.98 2.33
CA ASN A 77 2.74 54.93 3.17
C ASN A 77 2.73 55.87 4.40
N ALA A 78 1.70 56.73 4.62
CA ALA A 78 1.51 57.36 5.91
C ALA A 78 1.12 56.30 6.96
N LYS A 79 1.68 56.42 8.16
CA LYS A 79 1.54 55.42 9.21
C LYS A 79 0.85 55.98 10.44
N ALA A 80 -0.16 55.28 10.96
CA ALA A 80 -0.56 55.45 12.35
C ALA A 80 0.36 54.57 13.20
N THR A 81 1.27 55.21 13.95
CA THR A 81 2.27 54.54 14.78
C THR A 81 1.87 54.60 16.25
N PHE A 82 1.90 53.44 16.93
CA PHE A 82 1.61 53.34 18.37
C PHE A 82 2.88 52.86 19.08
N GLY A 83 3.50 53.79 19.86
CA GLY A 83 4.87 53.59 20.32
C GLY A 83 5.83 53.48 19.13
N ASP A 84 6.96 52.83 19.30
CA ASP A 84 7.99 52.71 18.26
C ASP A 84 7.83 51.46 17.38
N ALA A 85 6.87 50.57 17.65
CA ALA A 85 6.79 49.24 17.08
C ALA A 85 5.53 48.97 16.28
N MET A 86 4.33 49.28 16.78
CA MET A 86 3.09 48.97 16.09
C MET A 86 2.72 50.03 15.06
N GLN A 87 2.43 49.62 13.84
CA GLN A 87 2.08 50.49 12.71
C GLN A 87 0.83 49.95 11.99
N ILE A 88 -0.04 50.87 11.56
CA ILE A 88 -1.16 50.60 10.65
C ILE A 88 -1.01 51.51 9.46
N TYR A 89 -0.93 50.97 8.25
CA TYR A 89 -0.73 51.74 7.03
C TYR A 89 -1.10 50.95 5.78
N HIS A 90 -1.16 51.66 4.63
CA HIS A 90 -1.27 51.06 3.30
C HIS A 90 0.01 51.36 2.52
N ASP A 91 0.69 50.32 1.97
CA ASP A 91 1.98 50.42 1.28
C ASP A 91 1.86 50.69 -0.24
N GLY A 92 0.66 50.93 -0.74
CA GLY A 92 0.35 51.08 -2.15
C GLY A 92 -0.23 49.80 -2.78
N SER A 93 -0.08 48.65 -2.12
CA SER A 93 -0.60 47.35 -2.56
C SER A 93 -1.39 46.63 -1.46
N ASN A 94 -0.94 46.75 -0.22
CA ASN A 94 -1.48 46.03 0.92
C ASN A 94 -1.85 46.95 2.07
N SER A 95 -2.89 46.64 2.82
CA SER A 95 -3.19 47.20 4.13
C SER A 95 -2.54 46.35 5.21
N LEU A 96 -1.69 46.98 6.05
CA LEU A 96 -0.86 46.28 7.02
C LEU A 96 -1.17 46.73 8.45
N ILE A 97 -1.22 45.76 9.35
CA ILE A 97 -1.11 45.92 10.79
C ILE A 97 0.18 45.20 11.18
N GLN A 98 1.22 45.97 11.51
CA GLN A 98 2.58 45.45 11.71
C GLN A 98 3.07 45.80 13.11
N ASP A 99 3.61 44.82 13.82
CA ASP A 99 4.44 44.99 15.00
C ASP A 99 5.89 44.62 14.65
N SER A 100 6.80 45.57 14.77
CA SER A 100 8.25 45.39 14.56
C SER A 100 9.01 45.24 15.88
N GLY A 101 8.33 45.25 17.02
CA GLY A 101 8.90 45.06 18.34
C GLY A 101 9.12 43.58 18.70
N THR A 102 9.34 43.33 19.99
CA THR A 102 9.54 41.99 20.54
C THR A 102 8.23 41.32 20.99
N GLY A 103 7.10 42.00 20.89
CA GLY A 103 5.77 41.51 21.26
C GLY A 103 5.04 40.82 20.10
N HIS A 104 3.72 40.81 20.16
CA HIS A 104 2.85 40.32 19.09
C HIS A 104 1.58 41.14 19.00
N VAL A 105 0.97 41.17 17.83
CA VAL A 105 -0.36 41.71 17.64
C VAL A 105 -1.39 40.79 18.29
N GLN A 106 -2.06 41.25 19.34
CA GLN A 106 -3.13 40.50 20.01
C GLN A 106 -4.49 41.05 19.58
N ILE A 107 -5.31 40.17 18.97
CA ILE A 107 -6.71 40.49 18.68
C ILE A 107 -7.57 39.79 19.75
N ARG A 108 -8.13 40.58 20.66
CA ARG A 108 -8.94 40.10 21.79
C ARG A 108 -10.42 40.34 21.48
N SER A 109 -11.11 39.31 21.08
CA SER A 109 -12.53 39.34 20.71
C SER A 109 -13.20 38.04 21.11
N GLY A 110 -14.52 38.02 21.31
CA GLY A 110 -15.31 36.81 21.43
C GLY A 110 -15.28 35.96 20.15
N THR A 111 -15.28 36.62 19.00
CA THR A 111 -15.16 35.98 17.67
C THR A 111 -14.32 36.85 16.75
N PHE A 112 -13.32 36.26 16.06
CA PHE A 112 -12.58 36.88 14.99
C PHE A 112 -12.83 36.12 13.69
N THR A 113 -13.33 36.82 12.67
CA THR A 113 -13.73 36.24 11.38
C THR A 113 -12.83 36.75 10.28
N VAL A 114 -12.33 35.86 9.42
CA VAL A 114 -11.60 36.14 8.19
C VAL A 114 -12.45 35.75 7.00
N GLY A 115 -12.70 36.66 6.10
CA GLY A 115 -13.53 36.46 4.92
C GLY A 115 -13.15 37.33 3.74
N ASN A 116 -13.96 37.31 2.68
CA ASN A 116 -13.82 38.28 1.58
C ASN A 116 -14.36 39.65 1.97
N ALA A 117 -14.02 40.67 1.19
CA ALA A 117 -14.39 42.07 1.46
C ALA A 117 -15.89 42.33 1.70
N GLY A 118 -16.76 41.57 1.03
CA GLY A 118 -18.21 41.67 1.21
C GLY A 118 -18.79 40.76 2.30
N LEU A 119 -17.96 40.02 3.05
CA LEU A 119 -18.33 39.03 4.07
C LEU A 119 -19.34 37.96 3.59
N THR A 120 -19.43 37.78 2.25
CA THR A 120 -20.28 36.75 1.65
C THR A 120 -19.64 35.37 1.70
N LYS A 121 -18.31 35.31 1.92
CA LYS A 121 -17.52 34.10 2.10
C LYS A 121 -16.63 34.19 3.31
N THR A 122 -16.79 33.24 4.22
CA THR A 122 -15.98 33.11 5.43
C THR A 122 -14.91 32.03 5.21
N SER A 123 -13.64 32.37 5.39
CA SER A 123 -12.51 31.45 5.27
C SER A 123 -12.10 30.85 6.61
N ALA A 124 -12.08 31.67 7.68
CA ALA A 124 -11.78 31.20 9.04
C ALA A 124 -12.63 31.91 10.09
N ILE A 125 -12.94 31.21 11.17
CA ILE A 125 -13.58 31.75 12.38
C ILE A 125 -12.77 31.28 13.59
N PHE A 126 -12.28 32.25 14.38
CA PHE A 126 -11.61 32.02 15.66
C PHE A 126 -12.58 32.45 16.77
N ASN A 127 -13.10 31.51 17.53
CA ASN A 127 -14.11 31.76 18.55
C ASN A 127 -13.59 31.34 19.93
N SER A 128 -13.68 32.24 20.91
CA SER A 128 -13.18 31.98 22.26
C SER A 128 -14.02 30.98 23.06
N GLY A 129 -15.28 30.76 22.68
CA GLY A 129 -16.22 29.90 23.40
C GLY A 129 -16.60 28.60 22.68
N SER A 130 -16.05 28.34 21.48
CA SER A 130 -16.34 27.14 20.68
C SER A 130 -15.16 26.73 19.80
N GLY A 131 -15.36 25.73 18.92
CA GLY A 131 -14.32 25.25 18.02
C GLY A 131 -13.86 26.27 16.98
N GLN A 132 -12.57 26.23 16.66
CA GLN A 132 -11.98 27.02 15.58
C GLN A 132 -12.34 26.40 14.25
N GLN A 133 -12.65 27.20 13.22
CA GLN A 133 -13.15 26.71 11.95
C GLN A 133 -12.29 27.21 10.78
N LEU A 134 -12.04 26.35 9.80
CA LEU A 134 -11.55 26.68 8.47
C LEU A 134 -12.57 26.23 7.43
N ASN A 135 -12.91 27.14 6.50
CA ASN A 135 -13.95 26.90 5.52
C ASN A 135 -13.41 26.99 4.09
N PHE A 136 -14.05 26.29 3.18
CA PHE A 136 -13.90 26.45 1.74
C PHE A 136 -15.28 26.77 1.14
N ASN A 137 -15.43 27.95 0.54
CA ASN A 137 -16.71 28.45 0.02
C ASN A 137 -17.86 28.35 1.05
N ASN A 138 -17.67 28.83 2.26
CA ASN A 138 -18.60 28.75 3.39
C ASN A 138 -18.88 27.33 3.92
N ASN A 139 -18.31 26.29 3.30
CA ASN A 139 -18.44 24.94 3.79
C ASN A 139 -17.31 24.63 4.77
N GLN A 140 -17.65 24.25 5.99
CA GLN A 140 -16.70 23.86 7.02
C GLN A 140 -15.91 22.63 6.57
N LYS A 141 -14.58 22.74 6.59
CA LYS A 141 -13.63 21.67 6.25
C LYS A 141 -12.84 21.18 7.45
N PHE A 142 -12.60 22.03 8.41
CA PHE A 142 -11.85 21.74 9.61
C PHE A 142 -12.52 22.45 10.79
N ILE A 143 -12.70 21.73 11.90
CA ILE A 143 -13.17 22.32 13.18
C ILE A 143 -12.49 21.60 14.34
N THR A 144 -12.06 22.38 15.35
CA THR A 144 -11.64 21.83 16.64
C THR A 144 -12.87 21.63 17.54
N THR A 145 -12.88 20.52 18.28
CA THR A 145 -13.92 20.20 19.26
C THR A 145 -13.25 19.90 20.60
N ASN A 146 -14.04 19.73 21.67
CA ASN A 146 -13.49 19.34 22.96
C ASN A 146 -12.87 17.90 22.96
N THR A 147 -13.16 17.08 21.95
CA THR A 147 -12.67 15.71 21.82
C THR A 147 -11.61 15.55 20.72
N GLY A 148 -11.27 16.63 19.98
CA GLY A 148 -10.29 16.57 18.92
C GLY A 148 -10.60 17.45 17.73
N VAL A 149 -10.34 16.97 16.52
CA VAL A 149 -10.52 17.69 15.27
C VAL A 149 -11.47 16.89 14.36
N VAL A 150 -12.39 17.59 13.70
CA VAL A 150 -13.22 17.03 12.65
C VAL A 150 -12.78 17.62 11.30
N ILE A 151 -12.50 16.75 10.33
CA ILE A 151 -12.17 17.10 8.95
C ILE A 151 -13.28 16.57 8.05
N THR A 152 -13.92 17.47 7.30
CA THR A 152 -14.94 17.10 6.32
C THR A 152 -14.29 16.97 4.94
N GLY A 153 -13.99 15.73 4.52
CA GLY A 153 -13.30 15.43 3.28
C GLY A 153 -12.11 14.50 3.49
N ILE A 154 -11.10 14.62 2.65
CA ILE A 154 -9.89 13.78 2.67
C ILE A 154 -8.82 14.48 3.54
N CYS A 155 -8.26 13.73 4.51
CA CYS A 155 -7.05 14.11 5.23
C CYS A 155 -5.87 13.33 4.65
N THR A 156 -4.91 14.03 4.03
CA THR A 156 -3.67 13.43 3.53
C THR A 156 -2.54 13.76 4.52
N ALA A 157 -1.90 12.73 5.04
CA ALA A 157 -0.74 12.86 5.91
C ALA A 157 0.32 11.82 5.52
N SER A 158 1.59 12.12 5.73
CA SER A 158 2.70 11.17 5.51
C SER A 158 2.68 10.01 6.53
N SER A 159 2.12 10.25 7.72
CA SER A 159 1.92 9.23 8.76
C SER A 159 0.83 9.66 9.74
N PHE A 160 0.20 8.68 10.38
CA PHE A 160 -0.64 8.84 11.55
C PHE A 160 0.00 8.07 12.71
N SER A 161 0.11 8.69 13.88
CA SER A 161 0.63 8.05 15.09
C SER A 161 -0.51 7.75 16.04
N GLY A 162 -0.65 6.49 16.45
CA GLY A 162 -1.71 6.00 17.33
C GLY A 162 -1.92 4.50 17.16
N ASP A 163 -2.75 3.89 18.00
CA ASP A 163 -3.05 2.46 17.94
C ASP A 163 -4.00 2.05 16.80
N GLY A 164 -4.65 3.02 16.17
CA GLY A 164 -5.59 2.78 15.07
C GLY A 164 -6.89 2.03 15.47
N SER A 165 -7.11 1.75 16.75
CA SER A 165 -8.24 0.94 17.24
C SER A 165 -9.61 1.51 16.87
N ASN A 166 -9.69 2.83 16.69
CA ASN A 166 -10.92 3.55 16.33
C ASN A 166 -11.04 3.84 14.83
N LEU A 167 -10.13 3.37 13.99
CA LEU A 167 -10.26 3.51 12.55
C LEU A 167 -11.36 2.57 12.04
N THR A 168 -12.42 3.13 11.50
CA THR A 168 -13.54 2.39 10.89
C THR A 168 -13.55 2.58 9.38
N GLY A 169 -14.19 1.66 8.65
CA GLY A 169 -14.29 1.76 7.19
C GLY A 169 -13.00 1.43 6.45
N LEU A 170 -12.03 0.77 7.11
CA LEU A 170 -10.92 0.14 6.41
C LEU A 170 -11.49 -0.94 5.50
N SER A 171 -11.30 -0.80 4.19
CA SER A 171 -11.89 -1.67 3.18
C SER A 171 -11.28 -3.08 3.13
N THR A 172 -10.21 -3.33 3.89
CA THR A 172 -9.53 -4.63 3.94
C THR A 172 -9.27 -5.06 5.38
N PRO A 173 -9.55 -6.32 5.75
CA PRO A 173 -9.13 -6.84 7.05
C PRO A 173 -7.61 -6.72 7.16
N LEU A 174 -7.12 -6.31 8.33
CA LEU A 174 -5.68 -6.18 8.61
C LEU A 174 -4.97 -7.54 8.69
N SER A 175 -5.74 -8.64 8.81
CA SER A 175 -5.26 -10.02 8.84
C SER A 175 -5.96 -10.86 7.76
N PHE A 176 -5.31 -11.96 7.34
CA PHE A 176 -5.80 -12.90 6.32
C PHE A 176 -6.13 -12.27 4.95
N ARG A 177 -5.49 -11.14 4.64
CA ARG A 177 -5.74 -10.42 3.39
C ARG A 177 -5.02 -11.01 2.19
N ASN A 178 -3.88 -11.71 2.41
CA ASN A 178 -3.13 -12.32 1.32
C ASN A 178 -3.76 -13.67 0.93
N LEU A 179 -4.34 -13.72 -0.26
CA LEU A 179 -4.91 -14.95 -0.85
C LEU A 179 -3.83 -15.94 -1.32
N ILE A 180 -2.57 -15.50 -1.38
CA ILE A 180 -1.44 -16.36 -1.73
C ILE A 180 -0.93 -17.10 -0.48
N ILE A 181 -0.85 -18.40 -0.57
CA ILE A 181 -0.19 -19.27 0.41
C ILE A 181 1.27 -19.40 0.01
N ASN A 182 2.19 -19.31 0.97
CA ASN A 182 3.64 -19.37 0.76
C ASN A 182 4.20 -18.25 -0.15
N GLY A 183 3.57 -17.09 -0.16
CA GLY A 183 4.00 -15.96 -0.99
C GLY A 183 5.42 -15.45 -0.68
N ALA A 184 5.94 -15.69 0.53
CA ALA A 184 7.32 -15.42 0.93
C ALA A 184 8.31 -16.55 0.57
N MET A 185 7.88 -17.58 -0.15
CA MET A 185 8.68 -18.72 -0.66
C MET A 185 9.41 -19.51 0.45
N ARG A 186 8.84 -19.57 1.66
CA ARG A 186 9.52 -20.11 2.86
C ARG A 186 9.41 -21.63 2.99
N VAL A 187 8.31 -22.21 2.56
CA VAL A 187 8.01 -23.64 2.67
C VAL A 187 8.44 -24.36 1.39
N ALA A 188 9.20 -25.43 1.53
CA ALA A 188 9.72 -26.25 0.43
C ALA A 188 9.81 -27.73 0.88
N GLN A 189 8.66 -28.36 1.08
CA GLN A 189 8.58 -29.73 1.63
C GLN A 189 9.22 -30.77 0.71
N ARG A 190 9.14 -30.57 -0.63
CA ARG A 190 9.72 -31.47 -1.65
C ARG A 190 11.22 -31.35 -1.78
N GLY A 191 11.82 -30.33 -1.15
CA GLY A 191 13.25 -30.01 -1.22
C GLY A 191 13.52 -28.64 -1.83
N THR A 192 14.78 -28.20 -1.72
CA THR A 192 15.17 -26.83 -2.07
C THR A 192 15.65 -26.67 -3.50
N SER A 193 15.87 -27.75 -4.25
CA SER A 193 16.32 -27.69 -5.65
C SER A 193 15.93 -28.95 -6.41
N THR A 194 15.64 -28.80 -7.72
CA THR A 194 15.46 -29.90 -8.65
C THR A 194 15.82 -29.48 -10.06
N THR A 195 16.26 -30.43 -10.88
CA THR A 195 16.63 -30.20 -12.28
C THR A 195 15.68 -30.89 -13.26
N SER A 196 14.76 -31.71 -12.79
CA SER A 196 14.14 -32.73 -13.63
C SER A 196 12.62 -32.64 -13.79
N SER A 197 11.92 -31.70 -13.14
CA SER A 197 10.45 -31.77 -13.18
C SER A 197 9.76 -30.46 -13.51
N SER A 198 8.80 -30.56 -14.40
CA SER A 198 7.65 -29.66 -14.45
C SER A 198 6.72 -29.94 -13.28
N GLY A 199 6.06 -28.91 -12.75
CA GLY A 199 5.14 -29.00 -11.63
C GLY A 199 5.69 -28.38 -10.36
N VAL A 200 5.11 -28.72 -9.20
CA VAL A 200 5.59 -28.27 -7.89
C VAL A 200 6.78 -29.11 -7.49
N GLY A 201 7.98 -28.63 -7.76
CA GLY A 201 9.21 -29.40 -7.52
C GLY A 201 10.01 -28.96 -6.30
N THR A 202 9.85 -27.73 -5.84
CA THR A 202 10.62 -27.16 -4.70
C THR A 202 9.73 -26.37 -3.76
N VAL A 203 9.52 -25.09 -4.01
CA VAL A 203 8.69 -24.21 -3.19
C VAL A 203 7.23 -24.63 -3.30
N ASP A 204 6.63 -24.94 -2.17
CA ASP A 204 5.24 -25.38 -2.12
C ASP A 204 4.30 -24.33 -2.73
N ARG A 205 3.27 -24.82 -3.45
CA ARG A 205 2.26 -24.04 -4.15
C ARG A 205 2.75 -23.35 -5.43
N VAL A 206 4.07 -23.25 -5.68
CA VAL A 206 4.62 -22.68 -6.90
C VAL A 206 4.80 -23.76 -7.95
N ILE A 207 4.05 -23.67 -9.02
CA ILE A 207 4.12 -24.59 -10.15
C ILE A 207 5.10 -24.01 -11.16
N PHE A 208 6.08 -24.78 -11.56
CA PHE A 208 6.96 -24.44 -12.67
C PHE A 208 6.65 -25.36 -13.83
N TYR A 209 6.41 -24.77 -15.01
CA TYR A 209 6.13 -25.54 -16.22
C TYR A 209 7.00 -25.06 -17.36
N TYR A 210 7.51 -26.02 -18.12
CA TYR A 210 8.20 -25.77 -19.38
C TYR A 210 7.84 -26.86 -20.40
N GLY A 211 7.88 -26.52 -21.70
CA GLY A 211 7.59 -27.41 -22.82
C GLY A 211 8.29 -26.93 -24.09
N GLY A 212 8.46 -27.80 -25.07
CA GLY A 212 9.13 -27.50 -26.34
C GLY A 212 10.64 -27.32 -26.25
N ILE A 213 11.20 -27.17 -25.05
CA ILE A 213 12.57 -26.72 -24.80
C ILE A 213 13.63 -27.84 -24.98
N ALA A 214 14.83 -27.43 -25.37
CA ALA A 214 15.93 -28.35 -25.63
C ALA A 214 16.62 -28.91 -24.37
N GLN A 215 16.65 -28.11 -23.27
CA GLN A 215 17.34 -28.46 -22.04
C GLN A 215 16.45 -28.25 -20.81
N HIS A 216 16.55 -29.14 -19.84
CA HIS A 216 15.85 -29.01 -18.57
C HIS A 216 16.27 -27.75 -17.81
N ILE A 217 15.31 -27.05 -17.25
CA ILE A 217 15.50 -25.80 -16.52
C ILE A 217 15.42 -26.07 -15.02
N PRO A 218 16.51 -25.84 -14.25
CA PRO A 218 16.51 -25.99 -12.80
C PRO A 218 15.60 -24.97 -12.11
N GLN A 219 14.91 -25.44 -11.08
CA GLN A 219 14.17 -24.63 -10.12
C GLN A 219 14.75 -24.79 -8.72
N ALA A 220 14.76 -23.72 -7.92
CA ALA A 220 15.30 -23.75 -6.56
C ALA A 220 14.64 -22.73 -5.63
N GLN A 221 14.60 -23.07 -4.34
CA GLN A 221 14.45 -22.10 -3.27
C GLN A 221 15.85 -21.55 -2.93
N VAL A 222 16.02 -20.24 -3.01
CA VAL A 222 17.30 -19.56 -2.76
C VAL A 222 17.17 -18.51 -1.67
N ASP A 223 18.30 -18.13 -1.07
CA ASP A 223 18.33 -17.06 -0.09
C ASP A 223 18.22 -15.68 -0.74
N VAL A 224 17.45 -14.80 -0.13
CA VAL A 224 17.45 -13.37 -0.44
C VAL A 224 18.65 -12.75 0.25
N ALA A 225 19.55 -12.14 -0.54
CA ALA A 225 20.80 -11.59 -0.04
C ALA A 225 20.56 -10.45 0.98
N SER A 226 21.34 -10.45 2.05
CA SER A 226 21.35 -9.38 3.06
C SER A 226 21.68 -8.03 2.40
N GLY A 227 21.05 -6.96 2.90
CA GLY A 227 21.23 -5.61 2.36
C GLY A 227 20.37 -5.27 1.14
N THR A 228 19.66 -6.25 0.56
CA THR A 228 18.70 -5.98 -0.53
C THR A 228 17.36 -5.48 0.03
N THR A 229 16.62 -4.71 -0.79
CA THR A 229 15.31 -4.18 -0.38
C THR A 229 14.32 -5.26 0.06
N PRO A 230 14.14 -6.40 -0.64
CA PRO A 230 13.26 -7.45 -0.12
C PRO A 230 13.77 -8.03 1.22
N TYR A 231 15.09 -8.14 1.43
CA TYR A 231 15.63 -8.60 2.72
C TYR A 231 15.24 -7.65 3.87
N THR A 232 15.34 -6.33 3.67
CA THR A 232 14.93 -5.33 4.66
C THR A 232 13.41 -5.30 4.90
N ASN A 233 12.62 -5.75 3.91
CA ASN A 233 11.18 -5.97 4.03
C ASN A 233 10.81 -7.34 4.63
N GLY A 234 11.75 -8.08 5.21
CA GLY A 234 11.49 -9.32 5.94
C GLY A 234 11.58 -10.61 5.13
N PHE A 235 11.84 -10.56 3.82
CA PHE A 235 11.97 -11.76 2.99
C PHE A 235 13.34 -12.42 3.17
N ARG A 236 13.35 -13.74 3.25
CA ARG A 236 14.59 -14.54 3.43
C ARG A 236 14.78 -15.57 2.32
N LYS A 237 13.71 -15.94 1.62
CA LYS A 237 13.71 -16.93 0.56
C LYS A 237 13.04 -16.39 -0.69
N ALA A 238 13.48 -16.88 -1.85
CA ALA A 238 12.90 -16.63 -3.16
C ALA A 238 12.84 -17.94 -3.95
N PHE A 239 11.89 -18.02 -4.86
CA PHE A 239 11.86 -19.04 -5.89
C PHE A 239 12.74 -18.58 -7.05
N ARG A 240 13.69 -19.41 -7.52
CA ARG A 240 14.58 -19.14 -8.63
C ARG A 240 14.39 -20.16 -9.73
N VAL A 241 14.33 -19.66 -10.95
CA VAL A 241 14.48 -20.45 -12.18
C VAL A 241 15.82 -20.06 -12.82
N THR A 242 16.60 -21.04 -13.25
CA THR A 242 17.89 -20.82 -13.94
C THR A 242 17.81 -21.43 -15.32
N ASN A 243 17.85 -20.58 -16.35
CA ASN A 243 17.79 -21.04 -17.72
C ASN A 243 19.04 -21.85 -18.10
N ALA A 244 18.85 -22.93 -18.83
CA ALA A 244 19.93 -23.65 -19.48
C ALA A 244 20.12 -23.14 -20.94
N ASN A 245 21.10 -23.63 -21.63
CA ASN A 245 21.31 -23.28 -23.05
C ASN A 245 20.20 -23.91 -23.92
N GLN A 246 19.21 -23.11 -24.31
CA GLN A 246 18.06 -23.54 -25.12
C GLN A 246 18.37 -23.45 -26.65
N GLY A 247 19.43 -22.76 -27.02
CA GLY A 247 19.72 -22.52 -28.45
C GLY A 247 18.79 -21.49 -29.08
N THR A 248 18.30 -21.78 -30.27
CA THR A 248 17.31 -20.93 -30.96
C THR A 248 15.92 -21.16 -30.36
N ALA A 249 15.22 -20.08 -30.12
CA ALA A 249 13.86 -20.11 -29.58
C ALA A 249 12.89 -20.73 -30.63
N GLY A 250 12.20 -21.79 -30.24
CA GLY A 250 11.16 -22.45 -31.03
C GLY A 250 9.78 -21.76 -30.89
N SER A 251 8.91 -22.03 -31.85
CA SER A 251 7.55 -21.45 -31.86
C SER A 251 6.65 -22.03 -30.76
N ASP A 252 6.91 -23.25 -30.30
CA ASP A 252 6.16 -23.97 -29.26
C ASP A 252 6.82 -23.91 -27.86
N ASP A 253 8.01 -23.31 -27.76
CA ASP A 253 8.73 -23.22 -26.49
C ASP A 253 7.95 -22.48 -25.43
N THR A 254 7.94 -23.00 -24.21
CA THR A 254 7.23 -22.44 -23.07
C THR A 254 8.06 -22.55 -21.80
N VAL A 255 8.19 -21.46 -21.05
CA VAL A 255 8.76 -21.43 -19.69
C VAL A 255 7.93 -20.48 -18.84
N VAL A 256 7.19 -21.01 -17.86
CA VAL A 256 6.26 -20.25 -17.03
C VAL A 256 6.30 -20.67 -15.57
N ILE A 257 6.02 -19.73 -14.69
CA ILE A 257 5.74 -19.95 -13.27
C ILE A 257 4.24 -19.73 -13.08
N LEU A 258 3.56 -20.67 -12.43
CA LEU A 258 2.13 -20.62 -12.20
C LEU A 258 1.84 -20.66 -10.71
N TYR A 259 0.76 -19.99 -10.33
CA TYR A 259 0.17 -20.10 -9.00
C TYR A 259 -1.36 -20.18 -9.15
N ARG A 260 -1.99 -21.12 -8.41
CA ARG A 260 -3.44 -21.34 -8.49
C ARG A 260 -4.10 -21.14 -7.14
N ILE A 261 -5.26 -20.50 -7.14
CA ILE A 261 -6.08 -20.19 -5.96
C ILE A 261 -7.40 -20.92 -6.09
N GLU A 262 -7.87 -21.52 -5.01
CA GLU A 262 -9.17 -22.19 -4.98
C GLU A 262 -10.32 -21.21 -5.25
N ALA A 263 -11.35 -21.66 -5.97
CA ALA A 263 -12.50 -20.83 -6.29
C ALA A 263 -13.25 -20.34 -5.04
N GLN A 264 -13.36 -21.19 -4.01
CA GLN A 264 -13.97 -20.81 -2.74
C GLN A 264 -13.24 -19.69 -2.01
N ASP A 265 -11.89 -19.63 -2.09
CA ASP A 265 -11.10 -18.59 -1.43
C ASP A 265 -11.34 -17.23 -2.09
N LEU A 266 -11.57 -17.21 -3.40
CA LEU A 266 -11.90 -16.00 -4.15
C LEU A 266 -13.36 -15.58 -3.95
N ALA A 267 -14.29 -16.53 -4.03
CA ALA A 267 -15.71 -16.26 -3.83
C ALA A 267 -16.02 -15.67 -2.45
N ASN A 268 -15.26 -16.08 -1.42
CA ASN A 268 -15.44 -15.63 -0.04
C ASN A 268 -14.43 -14.54 0.39
N SER A 269 -13.61 -14.02 -0.52
CA SER A 269 -12.58 -13.02 -0.20
C SER A 269 -13.12 -11.63 0.13
N GLY A 270 -14.37 -11.35 -0.21
CA GLY A 270 -14.96 -10.00 -0.15
C GLY A 270 -14.72 -9.18 -1.42
N TRP A 271 -14.02 -9.70 -2.42
CA TRP A 271 -13.92 -9.08 -3.73
C TRP A 271 -15.24 -9.21 -4.51
N ASN A 272 -15.84 -8.08 -4.87
CA ASN A 272 -16.95 -8.11 -5.82
C ASN A 272 -16.40 -8.27 -7.25
N TYR A 273 -15.99 -9.48 -7.59
CA TYR A 273 -15.27 -9.81 -8.82
C TYR A 273 -16.06 -9.54 -10.11
N THR A 274 -17.38 -9.37 -10.03
CA THR A 274 -18.21 -9.03 -11.18
C THR A 274 -18.31 -7.52 -11.44
N SER A 275 -17.81 -6.68 -10.52
CA SER A 275 -17.89 -5.23 -10.61
C SER A 275 -16.56 -4.61 -11.02
N SER A 276 -16.56 -3.81 -12.08
CA SER A 276 -15.36 -3.06 -12.54
C SER A 276 -14.92 -1.95 -11.57
N SER A 277 -15.73 -1.60 -10.57
CA SER A 277 -15.38 -0.66 -9.51
C SER A 277 -14.82 -1.34 -8.24
N SER A 278 -14.75 -2.67 -8.21
CA SER A 278 -14.13 -3.46 -7.15
C SER A 278 -12.82 -4.05 -7.65
N PHE A 279 -11.78 -4.00 -6.82
CA PHE A 279 -10.42 -4.30 -7.25
C PHE A 279 -9.78 -5.38 -6.37
N ILE A 280 -8.85 -6.13 -7.00
CA ILE A 280 -7.78 -6.85 -6.31
C ILE A 280 -6.44 -6.24 -6.71
N THR A 281 -5.45 -6.33 -5.82
CA THR A 281 -4.10 -5.85 -6.08
C THR A 281 -3.10 -6.99 -5.93
N LEU A 282 -2.37 -7.27 -7.01
CA LEU A 282 -1.24 -8.20 -7.04
C LEU A 282 0.04 -7.41 -6.82
N SER A 283 0.83 -7.79 -5.82
CA SER A 283 2.16 -7.23 -5.59
C SER A 283 3.19 -8.34 -5.38
N TYR A 284 4.42 -8.15 -5.86
CA TYR A 284 5.51 -9.11 -5.72
C TYR A 284 6.87 -8.45 -5.94
N TRP A 285 7.93 -9.09 -5.45
CA TRP A 285 9.31 -8.75 -5.75
C TRP A 285 9.86 -9.69 -6.81
N VAL A 286 10.49 -9.12 -7.81
CA VAL A 286 11.07 -9.87 -8.93
C VAL A 286 12.48 -9.38 -9.22
N LYS A 287 13.36 -10.31 -9.65
CA LYS A 287 14.72 -10.01 -10.12
C LYS A 287 15.05 -10.91 -11.31
N SER A 288 15.53 -10.33 -12.39
CA SER A 288 16.06 -11.04 -13.55
C SER A 288 17.55 -10.70 -13.71
N SER A 289 18.36 -11.69 -14.11
CA SER A 289 19.76 -11.44 -14.47
C SER A 289 19.91 -10.76 -15.83
N VAL A 290 18.86 -10.75 -16.63
CA VAL A 290 18.80 -10.13 -17.96
C VAL A 290 17.81 -8.98 -17.93
N GLN A 291 18.21 -7.84 -18.48
CA GLN A 291 17.30 -6.70 -18.64
C GLN A 291 16.24 -7.04 -19.69
N GLN A 292 14.99 -7.17 -19.23
CA GLN A 292 13.87 -7.55 -20.09
C GLN A 292 12.53 -7.19 -19.43
N ASN A 293 11.48 -7.02 -20.23
CA ASN A 293 10.09 -7.02 -19.79
C ASN A 293 9.54 -8.44 -19.79
N PHE A 294 8.73 -8.78 -18.77
CA PHE A 294 8.04 -10.06 -18.67
C PHE A 294 6.54 -9.82 -18.52
N TYR A 295 5.74 -10.74 -19.03
CA TYR A 295 4.29 -10.65 -18.91
C TYR A 295 3.77 -11.48 -17.74
N VAL A 296 2.72 -10.96 -17.11
CA VAL A 296 2.01 -11.63 -16.02
C VAL A 296 0.53 -11.65 -16.33
N THR A 297 -0.07 -12.82 -16.32
CA THR A 297 -1.48 -12.96 -16.64
C THR A 297 -2.26 -13.56 -15.48
N LEU A 298 -3.52 -13.14 -15.32
CA LEU A 298 -4.49 -13.74 -14.44
C LEU A 298 -5.58 -14.37 -15.30
N LYS A 299 -5.94 -15.63 -15.01
CA LYS A 299 -6.96 -16.37 -15.75
C LYS A 299 -7.98 -16.92 -14.75
N SER A 300 -9.29 -16.62 -14.94
CA SER A 300 -10.36 -17.27 -14.19
C SER A 300 -10.53 -18.72 -14.64
N GLY A 301 -10.77 -19.63 -13.68
CA GLY A 301 -10.92 -21.07 -13.93
C GLY A 301 -12.35 -21.48 -14.29
N ASP A 302 -13.34 -20.82 -13.68
CA ASP A 302 -14.74 -21.19 -13.78
C ASP A 302 -15.49 -20.44 -14.89
N GLY A 303 -16.60 -21.02 -15.32
CA GLY A 303 -17.44 -20.47 -16.40
C GLY A 303 -16.70 -20.39 -17.73
N THR A 304 -16.91 -19.31 -18.48
CA THR A 304 -16.07 -18.99 -19.64
C THR A 304 -14.82 -18.27 -19.18
N PRO A 305 -13.63 -18.92 -19.25
CA PRO A 305 -12.42 -18.34 -18.68
C PRO A 305 -12.12 -16.95 -19.25
N GLN A 306 -11.86 -16.01 -18.37
CA GLN A 306 -11.42 -14.65 -18.68
C GLN A 306 -9.93 -14.51 -18.38
N LYS A 307 -9.21 -13.73 -19.16
CA LYS A 307 -7.78 -13.45 -18.95
C LYS A 307 -7.51 -11.96 -18.85
N TYR A 308 -6.70 -11.57 -17.89
CA TYR A 308 -6.18 -10.23 -17.71
C TYR A 308 -4.66 -10.26 -17.85
N ALA A 309 -4.13 -9.56 -18.83
CA ALA A 309 -2.69 -9.51 -19.07
C ALA A 309 -2.10 -8.20 -18.56
N THR A 310 -0.93 -8.30 -17.94
CA THR A 310 -0.13 -7.16 -17.47
C THR A 310 1.35 -7.47 -17.69
N GLU A 311 2.22 -6.52 -17.37
CA GLU A 311 3.66 -6.64 -17.57
C GLU A 311 4.46 -6.15 -16.36
N THR A 312 5.69 -6.62 -16.21
CA THR A 312 6.60 -6.13 -15.16
C THR A 312 7.11 -4.71 -15.44
N GLY A 313 7.09 -4.28 -16.68
CA GLY A 313 7.97 -3.25 -17.23
C GLY A 313 9.38 -3.77 -17.44
N SER A 314 10.25 -3.00 -18.08
CA SER A 314 11.64 -3.38 -18.29
C SER A 314 12.39 -3.48 -16.96
N LEU A 315 12.69 -4.68 -16.52
CA LEU A 315 13.48 -4.93 -15.31
C LEU A 315 14.96 -4.62 -15.57
N SER A 316 15.61 -3.92 -14.67
CA SER A 316 17.07 -3.78 -14.70
C SER A 316 17.74 -5.10 -14.30
N ALA A 317 18.82 -5.48 -15.01
CA ALA A 317 19.54 -6.71 -14.73
C ALA A 317 20.06 -6.76 -13.28
N ASN A 318 19.84 -7.88 -12.61
CA ASN A 318 20.26 -8.17 -11.23
C ASN A 318 19.69 -7.26 -10.14
N ALA A 319 18.69 -6.45 -10.46
CA ALA A 319 18.02 -5.56 -9.49
C ALA A 319 16.67 -6.12 -9.03
N TRP A 320 16.41 -6.11 -7.72
CA TRP A 320 15.10 -6.41 -7.18
C TRP A 320 14.13 -5.25 -7.45
N THR A 321 13.04 -5.56 -8.10
CA THR A 321 11.96 -4.61 -8.42
C THR A 321 10.66 -5.06 -7.76
N LYS A 322 9.99 -4.17 -7.04
CA LYS A 322 8.61 -4.40 -6.58
C LYS A 322 7.64 -4.02 -7.70
N VAL A 323 6.86 -4.98 -8.14
CA VAL A 323 5.78 -4.78 -9.11
C VAL A 323 4.46 -4.77 -8.38
N THR A 324 3.59 -3.84 -8.74
CA THR A 324 2.22 -3.73 -8.20
C THR A 324 1.25 -3.53 -9.35
N LYS A 325 0.18 -4.32 -9.37
CA LYS A 325 -0.88 -4.25 -10.39
C LYS A 325 -2.24 -4.29 -9.72
N THR A 326 -3.02 -3.25 -9.96
CA THR A 326 -4.42 -3.17 -9.50
C THR A 326 -5.33 -3.63 -10.63
N ILE A 327 -6.19 -4.59 -10.35
CA ILE A 327 -6.96 -5.34 -11.32
C ILE A 327 -8.44 -5.18 -10.98
N PRO A 328 -9.27 -4.59 -11.85
CA PRO A 328 -10.70 -4.47 -11.63
C PRO A 328 -11.41 -5.82 -11.78
N GLY A 329 -12.58 -5.96 -11.20
CA GLY A 329 -13.48 -7.05 -11.54
C GLY A 329 -14.04 -6.92 -12.96
N ASN A 330 -14.74 -7.96 -13.42
CA ASN A 330 -15.38 -8.00 -14.74
C ASN A 330 -16.64 -8.86 -14.68
N SER A 331 -17.72 -8.39 -15.29
CA SER A 331 -19.04 -9.08 -15.25
C SER A 331 -19.05 -10.49 -15.83
N ASN A 332 -18.02 -10.87 -16.60
CA ASN A 332 -17.89 -12.20 -17.20
C ASN A 332 -17.09 -13.17 -16.31
N ILE A 333 -16.54 -12.73 -15.18
CA ILE A 333 -15.85 -13.62 -14.23
C ILE A 333 -16.88 -14.41 -13.44
N THR A 334 -16.63 -15.69 -13.30
CA THR A 334 -17.40 -16.61 -12.44
C THR A 334 -16.42 -17.36 -11.54
N PHE A 335 -16.77 -17.51 -10.27
CA PHE A 335 -16.12 -18.41 -9.33
C PHE A 335 -17.17 -19.31 -8.70
N ASN A 336 -16.99 -20.63 -8.85
CA ASN A 336 -17.74 -21.61 -8.10
C ASN A 336 -17.27 -21.56 -6.64
N ASN A 337 -18.14 -21.82 -5.69
CA ASN A 337 -17.74 -21.87 -4.28
C ASN A 337 -17.28 -23.31 -3.92
N ASP A 338 -16.22 -23.76 -4.58
CA ASP A 338 -15.67 -25.12 -4.44
C ASP A 338 -14.12 -25.08 -4.31
N ASN A 339 -13.52 -26.26 -4.18
CA ASN A 339 -12.08 -26.44 -4.07
C ASN A 339 -11.36 -26.57 -5.42
N GLY A 340 -12.03 -26.24 -6.54
CA GLY A 340 -11.44 -26.20 -7.87
C GLY A 340 -10.55 -24.97 -8.10
N GLU A 341 -9.95 -24.89 -9.30
CA GLU A 341 -9.18 -23.72 -9.72
C GLU A 341 -10.11 -22.52 -9.96
N GLY A 342 -10.01 -21.48 -9.14
CA GLY A 342 -10.73 -20.23 -9.34
C GLY A 342 -9.90 -19.21 -10.15
N LEU A 343 -8.62 -19.02 -9.78
CA LEU A 343 -7.75 -18.07 -10.46
C LEU A 343 -6.35 -18.67 -10.62
N GLU A 344 -5.82 -18.61 -11.82
CA GLU A 344 -4.42 -18.89 -12.14
C GLU A 344 -3.66 -17.58 -12.37
N ILE A 345 -2.52 -17.43 -11.71
CA ILE A 345 -1.55 -16.35 -11.97
C ILE A 345 -0.36 -16.97 -12.68
N GLU A 346 0.01 -16.44 -13.83
CA GLU A 346 1.13 -16.89 -14.63
C GLU A 346 2.17 -15.79 -14.79
N TRP A 347 3.40 -16.05 -14.39
CA TRP A 347 4.58 -15.27 -14.79
C TRP A 347 5.21 -15.97 -15.99
N SER A 348 5.09 -15.36 -17.14
CA SER A 348 5.60 -15.89 -18.40
C SER A 348 7.03 -15.43 -18.61
N LEU A 349 7.98 -16.37 -18.46
CA LEU A 349 9.40 -16.11 -18.69
C LEU A 349 9.71 -16.17 -20.19
N TYR A 350 9.08 -17.09 -20.88
CA TYR A 350 9.10 -17.18 -22.34
C TYR A 350 7.88 -17.98 -22.85
N ARG A 351 7.35 -17.53 -23.99
CA ARG A 351 6.41 -18.26 -24.82
C ARG A 351 6.77 -18.01 -26.29
N GLY A 352 6.79 -19.08 -27.07
CA GLY A 352 7.01 -19.05 -28.51
C GLY A 352 5.78 -18.55 -29.28
N THR A 353 5.97 -18.29 -30.55
CA THR A 353 4.99 -17.59 -31.42
C THR A 353 3.67 -18.34 -31.63
N ASP A 354 3.62 -19.66 -31.37
CA ASP A 354 2.36 -20.44 -31.42
C ASP A 354 1.41 -20.09 -30.27
N GLN A 355 1.89 -19.38 -29.25
CA GLN A 355 1.12 -19.02 -28.06
C GLN A 355 1.13 -17.51 -27.76
N THR A 356 1.69 -16.70 -28.65
CA THR A 356 1.77 -15.25 -28.50
C THR A 356 1.07 -14.53 -29.64
N GLY A 357 0.80 -13.24 -29.47
CA GLY A 357 0.17 -12.41 -30.49
C GLY A 357 -0.41 -11.12 -29.93
N SER A 358 -1.30 -10.49 -30.70
CA SER A 358 -1.94 -9.26 -30.26
C SER A 358 -2.87 -9.50 -29.07
N MET A 359 -2.55 -8.91 -27.92
CA MET A 359 -3.33 -8.95 -26.70
C MET A 359 -3.34 -7.58 -26.02
N SER A 360 -4.52 -7.13 -25.58
CA SER A 360 -4.63 -5.89 -24.79
C SER A 360 -4.09 -6.10 -23.39
N LEU A 361 -3.21 -5.21 -22.94
CA LEU A 361 -2.75 -5.18 -21.55
C LEU A 361 -3.74 -4.39 -20.69
N ASN A 362 -3.80 -4.74 -19.40
CA ASN A 362 -4.60 -4.10 -18.37
C ASN A 362 -6.11 -4.07 -18.67
N ALA A 363 -6.58 -5.11 -19.34
CA ALA A 363 -8.00 -5.32 -19.65
C ALA A 363 -8.35 -6.81 -19.61
N TRP A 364 -9.55 -7.14 -19.13
CA TRP A 364 -10.10 -8.48 -19.22
C TRP A 364 -10.59 -8.78 -20.65
N ALA A 365 -10.32 -9.98 -21.11
CA ALA A 365 -10.83 -10.53 -22.37
C ALA A 365 -11.11 -12.03 -22.19
N ALA A 366 -11.93 -12.60 -23.07
CA ALA A 366 -12.12 -14.05 -23.10
C ALA A 366 -10.76 -14.75 -23.34
N ASN A 367 -10.50 -15.83 -22.59
CA ASN A 367 -9.25 -16.57 -22.74
C ASN A 367 -9.11 -17.16 -24.14
N ASN A 368 -7.96 -16.96 -24.75
CA ASN A 368 -7.58 -17.58 -26.01
C ASN A 368 -6.30 -18.38 -25.81
N ASN A 369 -6.37 -19.70 -25.97
CA ASN A 369 -5.23 -20.58 -25.77
C ASN A 369 -4.14 -20.46 -26.84
N SER A 370 -4.47 -19.91 -28.02
CA SER A 370 -3.49 -19.62 -29.08
C SER A 370 -2.78 -18.28 -28.90
N VAL A 371 -3.34 -17.39 -28.04
CA VAL A 371 -2.72 -16.09 -27.70
C VAL A 371 -2.76 -15.94 -26.18
N ARG A 372 -1.73 -16.44 -25.52
CA ARG A 372 -1.65 -16.45 -24.06
C ARG A 372 -0.98 -15.20 -23.49
N THR A 373 -0.04 -14.62 -24.23
CA THR A 373 0.65 -13.37 -23.92
C THR A 373 0.90 -12.58 -25.20
N PRO A 374 1.22 -11.27 -25.14
CA PRO A 374 1.85 -10.57 -26.24
C PRO A 374 3.19 -11.24 -26.63
N ASP A 375 3.71 -10.88 -27.81
CA ASP A 375 5.03 -11.34 -28.26
C ASP A 375 6.12 -10.98 -27.24
N GLN A 376 6.99 -11.91 -26.96
CA GLN A 376 7.96 -11.81 -25.87
C GLN A 376 9.40 -11.61 -26.40
N PRO A 377 10.21 -10.78 -25.69
CA PRO A 377 11.63 -10.74 -25.96
C PRO A 377 12.31 -12.09 -25.66
N VAL A 378 13.26 -12.48 -26.49
CA VAL A 378 13.97 -13.77 -26.39
C VAL A 378 15.22 -13.74 -25.51
N ALA A 379 15.66 -12.55 -25.08
CA ALA A 379 16.97 -12.35 -24.45
C ALA A 379 17.18 -13.24 -23.22
N TRP A 380 16.22 -13.30 -22.30
CA TRP A 380 16.32 -14.17 -21.13
C TRP A 380 16.40 -15.66 -21.54
N PHE A 381 15.55 -16.07 -22.46
CA PHE A 381 15.45 -17.46 -22.91
C PHE A 381 16.70 -17.94 -23.63
N GLN A 382 17.35 -17.08 -24.41
CA GLN A 382 18.57 -17.41 -25.14
C GLN A 382 19.85 -17.23 -24.33
N THR A 383 19.79 -16.63 -23.14
CA THR A 383 20.95 -16.44 -22.28
C THR A 383 21.17 -17.65 -21.40
N ASN A 384 22.24 -18.40 -21.62
CA ASN A 384 22.62 -19.53 -20.76
C ASN A 384 22.93 -19.04 -19.33
N GLY A 385 22.39 -19.70 -18.34
CA GLY A 385 22.54 -19.32 -16.93
C GLY A 385 21.72 -18.10 -16.50
N ALA A 386 20.85 -17.57 -17.37
CA ALA A 386 19.95 -16.49 -16.99
C ALA A 386 19.04 -16.92 -15.83
N THR A 387 18.89 -16.05 -14.83
CA THR A 387 18.06 -16.32 -13.66
C THR A 387 16.84 -15.42 -13.62
N PHE A 388 15.75 -15.97 -13.07
CA PHE A 388 14.56 -15.23 -12.70
C PHE A 388 14.20 -15.60 -11.27
N GLU A 389 14.04 -14.61 -10.40
CA GLU A 389 13.72 -14.81 -8.98
C GLU A 389 12.44 -14.09 -8.60
N LEU A 390 11.61 -14.75 -7.77
CA LEU A 390 10.30 -14.28 -7.34
C LEU A 390 10.14 -14.48 -5.83
N THR A 391 9.68 -13.46 -5.10
CA THR A 391 9.30 -13.53 -3.69
C THR A 391 8.29 -12.45 -3.31
N GLY A 392 7.72 -12.56 -2.11
CA GLY A 392 6.78 -11.56 -1.58
C GLY A 392 5.51 -11.42 -2.41
N VAL A 393 5.01 -12.52 -2.95
CA VAL A 393 3.78 -12.53 -3.75
C VAL A 393 2.57 -12.36 -2.84
N GLN A 394 1.82 -11.29 -3.06
CA GLN A 394 0.59 -10.99 -2.34
C GLN A 394 -0.50 -10.60 -3.33
N LEU A 395 -1.65 -11.25 -3.20
CA LEU A 395 -2.90 -10.88 -3.85
C LEU A 395 -3.90 -10.53 -2.77
N GLU A 396 -4.39 -9.30 -2.78
CA GLU A 396 -5.28 -8.77 -1.74
C GLU A 396 -6.46 -8.03 -2.34
N VAL A 397 -7.58 -8.00 -1.62
CA VAL A 397 -8.76 -7.22 -2.03
C VAL A 397 -8.51 -5.75 -1.75
N GLY A 398 -8.78 -4.90 -2.71
CA GLY A 398 -8.59 -3.45 -2.64
C GLY A 398 -7.80 -2.89 -3.82
N SER A 399 -7.78 -1.57 -3.95
CA SER A 399 -7.13 -0.85 -5.06
C SER A 399 -5.69 -0.42 -4.78
N THR A 400 -5.18 -0.72 -3.58
CA THR A 400 -3.84 -0.28 -3.13
C THR A 400 -3.09 -1.45 -2.50
N ALA A 401 -1.84 -1.64 -2.90
CA ALA A 401 -0.98 -2.63 -2.26
C ALA A 401 -0.60 -2.19 -0.84
N THR A 402 -0.85 -3.07 0.12
CA THR A 402 -0.44 -2.85 1.51
C THR A 402 0.95 -3.44 1.78
N ALA A 403 1.44 -3.32 3.03
CA ALA A 403 2.62 -4.06 3.45
C ALA A 403 2.36 -5.57 3.37
N PHE A 404 3.40 -6.36 3.03
CA PHE A 404 3.26 -7.80 2.92
C PHE A 404 2.79 -8.44 4.23
N GLU A 405 1.81 -9.33 4.16
CA GLU A 405 1.33 -10.09 5.29
C GLU A 405 2.27 -11.25 5.62
N HIS A 406 3.22 -10.99 6.54
CA HIS A 406 4.12 -12.01 7.04
C HIS A 406 3.39 -12.94 8.03
N ARG A 407 3.30 -14.21 7.69
CA ARG A 407 2.78 -15.27 8.57
C ARG A 407 3.92 -16.02 9.24
N SER A 408 3.66 -16.69 10.36
CA SER A 408 4.64 -17.57 10.99
C SER A 408 4.97 -18.76 10.06
N PHE A 409 6.15 -19.37 10.23
CA PHE A 409 6.50 -20.56 9.43
C PHE A 409 5.51 -21.72 9.66
N ALA A 410 5.09 -21.92 10.91
CA ALA A 410 4.16 -22.98 11.27
C ALA A 410 2.79 -22.78 10.61
N GLU A 411 2.27 -21.55 10.62
CA GLU A 411 1.00 -21.23 9.96
C GLU A 411 1.10 -21.44 8.44
N GLU A 412 2.17 -21.00 7.81
CA GLU A 412 2.37 -21.15 6.37
C GLU A 412 2.51 -22.64 5.99
N LEU A 413 3.23 -23.42 6.80
CA LEU A 413 3.36 -24.87 6.60
C LEU A 413 2.00 -25.58 6.72
N GLU A 414 1.18 -25.24 7.71
CA GLU A 414 -0.16 -25.84 7.86
C GLU A 414 -1.05 -25.52 6.65
N ARG A 415 -0.98 -24.31 6.09
CA ARG A 415 -1.68 -23.95 4.86
C ARG A 415 -1.17 -24.75 3.64
N CYS A 416 0.14 -24.97 3.54
CA CYS A 416 0.74 -25.79 2.48
C CYS A 416 0.33 -27.27 2.58
N LYS A 417 0.19 -27.80 3.78
CA LYS A 417 -0.23 -29.20 4.00
C LYS A 417 -1.61 -29.53 3.43
N ARG A 418 -2.47 -28.56 3.25
CA ARG A 418 -3.75 -28.74 2.54
C ARG A 418 -3.56 -29.24 1.10
N TYR A 419 -2.40 -28.97 0.49
CA TYR A 419 -2.08 -29.32 -0.90
C TYR A 419 -1.01 -30.39 -1.03
N PHE A 420 -0.09 -30.42 -0.09
CA PHE A 420 0.97 -31.42 -0.05
C PHE A 420 1.33 -31.78 1.39
N PHE A 421 1.24 -33.06 1.67
CA PHE A 421 1.58 -33.62 2.98
C PHE A 421 2.61 -34.72 2.79
N ILE A 422 3.68 -34.70 3.58
CA ILE A 422 4.70 -35.72 3.58
C ILE A 422 4.77 -36.42 4.94
N LEU A 423 4.69 -37.75 4.89
CA LEU A 423 4.82 -38.60 6.05
C LEU A 423 6.20 -39.25 6.04
N GLY A 424 6.98 -39.08 7.09
CA GLY A 424 8.29 -39.72 7.26
C GLY A 424 9.52 -38.85 6.92
N LYS A 425 9.33 -37.67 6.32
CA LYS A 425 10.35 -36.63 6.19
C LYS A 425 9.86 -35.34 6.80
N ASP A 426 10.73 -34.55 7.39
CA ASP A 426 10.44 -33.16 7.69
C ASP A 426 10.90 -32.23 6.54
N VAL A 427 10.59 -30.96 6.65
CA VAL A 427 10.98 -29.94 5.64
C VAL A 427 12.51 -29.80 5.50
N ASN A 428 13.28 -30.31 6.46
CA ASN A 428 14.74 -30.29 6.45
C ASN A 428 15.34 -31.63 6.03
N ARG A 429 14.52 -32.60 5.64
CA ARG A 429 14.88 -34.00 5.32
C ARG A 429 15.48 -34.77 6.50
N ASN A 430 15.22 -34.33 7.74
CA ASN A 430 15.58 -35.10 8.92
C ASN A 430 14.64 -36.31 9.05
N ARG A 431 15.21 -37.44 9.39
CA ARG A 431 14.47 -38.67 9.58
C ARG A 431 13.58 -38.57 10.80
N THR A 432 12.28 -38.60 10.62
CA THR A 432 11.33 -38.69 11.72
C THR A 432 10.91 -40.13 11.87
N GLN A 433 11.53 -40.86 12.78
CA GLN A 433 11.12 -42.23 13.05
C GLN A 433 9.76 -42.24 13.71
N LEU A 434 8.77 -42.70 12.98
CA LEU A 434 7.40 -42.85 13.46
C LEU A 434 6.95 -44.30 13.28
N SER A 435 6.32 -44.87 14.29
CA SER A 435 5.69 -46.14 14.25
C SER A 435 4.19 -45.96 14.40
N MET A 436 3.44 -46.37 13.39
CA MET A 436 1.98 -46.25 13.37
C MET A 436 1.37 -47.65 13.47
N PRO A 437 0.63 -47.95 14.55
CA PRO A 437 -0.06 -49.27 14.67
C PRO A 437 -1.14 -49.40 13.58
N PHE A 438 -1.34 -50.61 13.12
CA PHE A 438 -2.40 -50.93 12.18
C PHE A 438 -3.05 -52.26 12.54
N ILE A 439 -4.26 -52.49 12.05
CA ILE A 439 -4.97 -53.75 12.16
C ILE A 439 -4.75 -54.55 10.88
N ASN A 440 -4.15 -55.73 11.01
CA ASN A 440 -3.99 -56.63 9.87
C ASN A 440 -5.32 -57.28 9.55
N GLU A 441 -5.78 -57.12 8.30
CA GLU A 441 -7.09 -57.62 7.89
C GLU A 441 -7.12 -59.13 7.70
N HIS A 442 -6.11 -59.67 7.02
CA HIS A 442 -6.02 -61.11 6.77
C HIS A 442 -4.59 -61.50 6.36
N PRO A 443 -4.05 -62.60 6.90
CA PRO A 443 -2.68 -63.02 6.58
C PRO A 443 -2.41 -63.27 5.10
N SER A 444 -3.40 -63.65 4.32
CA SER A 444 -3.26 -63.92 2.89
C SER A 444 -3.45 -62.70 1.98
N ASN A 445 -4.08 -61.61 2.46
CA ASN A 445 -4.40 -60.46 1.62
C ASN A 445 -3.31 -59.37 1.61
N ARG A 446 -2.29 -59.46 2.48
CA ARG A 446 -1.18 -58.49 2.57
C ARG A 446 -1.67 -57.05 2.70
N SER A 447 -2.67 -56.85 3.54
CA SER A 447 -3.32 -55.56 3.72
C SER A 447 -3.58 -55.26 5.20
N GLY A 448 -3.66 -53.98 5.51
CA GLY A 448 -3.97 -53.55 6.85
C GLY A 448 -4.79 -52.25 6.85
N TYR A 449 -5.56 -52.08 7.91
CA TYR A 449 -6.29 -50.87 8.16
C TYR A 449 -5.46 -49.92 9.04
N ILE A 450 -5.36 -48.67 8.60
CA ILE A 450 -4.71 -47.58 9.31
C ILE A 450 -5.69 -46.45 9.42
N ASN A 451 -5.75 -45.78 10.58
CA ASN A 451 -6.53 -44.57 10.72
C ASN A 451 -5.56 -43.40 10.82
N PHE A 452 -5.13 -42.90 9.66
CA PHE A 452 -4.30 -41.74 9.55
C PHE A 452 -5.14 -40.58 9.00
N ARG A 453 -5.28 -39.50 9.77
CA ARG A 453 -6.01 -38.31 9.36
C ARG A 453 -5.06 -37.19 8.96
N PHE A 454 -5.38 -36.55 7.86
CA PHE A 454 -4.70 -35.31 7.49
C PHE A 454 -5.17 -34.14 8.39
N ASN A 455 -4.24 -33.35 8.84
CA ASN A 455 -4.51 -32.13 9.57
C ASN A 455 -3.55 -31.02 9.07
N PRO A 456 -4.07 -30.01 8.38
CA PRO A 456 -5.46 -29.83 7.96
C PRO A 456 -5.94 -30.89 6.96
N GLU A 457 -7.25 -30.97 6.75
CA GLU A 457 -7.84 -31.76 5.67
C GLU A 457 -7.28 -31.31 4.31
N MET A 458 -6.92 -32.27 3.46
CA MET A 458 -6.40 -31.96 2.14
C MET A 458 -7.49 -31.38 1.22
N ARG A 459 -7.09 -30.62 0.22
CA ARG A 459 -8.03 -29.99 -0.74
C ARG A 459 -8.96 -30.99 -1.42
N ALA A 460 -8.41 -32.12 -1.81
CA ALA A 460 -9.11 -33.23 -2.47
C ALA A 460 -8.46 -34.54 -2.06
N ALA A 461 -9.03 -35.68 -2.45
CA ALA A 461 -8.37 -36.97 -2.31
C ALA A 461 -7.00 -36.92 -3.03
N PRO A 462 -5.89 -37.10 -2.31
CA PRO A 462 -4.56 -36.92 -2.89
C PRO A 462 -4.12 -38.09 -3.75
N SER A 463 -3.25 -37.81 -4.70
CA SER A 463 -2.35 -38.81 -5.27
C SER A 463 -1.26 -39.17 -4.28
N VAL A 464 -0.74 -40.40 -4.32
CA VAL A 464 0.29 -40.85 -3.38
C VAL A 464 1.52 -41.33 -4.12
N THR A 465 2.69 -40.87 -3.64
CA THR A 465 4.00 -41.42 -3.99
C THR A 465 4.60 -42.11 -2.77
N ILE A 466 4.99 -43.36 -2.88
CA ILE A 466 5.56 -44.15 -1.79
C ILE A 466 7.06 -44.32 -2.03
N GLY A 467 7.85 -43.96 -1.05
CA GLY A 467 9.29 -44.23 -1.06
C GLY A 467 9.61 -45.71 -0.95
N SER A 468 10.69 -46.14 -1.59
CA SER A 468 11.04 -47.58 -1.73
C SER A 468 11.32 -48.28 -0.40
N GLU A 469 11.57 -47.52 0.67
CA GLU A 469 11.93 -48.05 1.99
C GLU A 469 10.82 -47.88 3.06
N LEU A 470 9.61 -47.54 2.65
CA LEU A 470 8.46 -47.54 3.58
C LEU A 470 8.08 -48.96 3.94
N GLN A 471 8.26 -49.36 5.20
CA GLN A 471 8.17 -50.75 5.67
C GLN A 471 7.07 -50.93 6.71
N ILE A 472 6.63 -52.19 6.87
CA ILE A 472 5.94 -52.62 8.07
C ILE A 472 6.96 -53.27 9.03
N GLY A 473 6.67 -53.26 10.31
CA GLY A 473 7.51 -53.84 11.35
C GLY A 473 6.71 -54.57 12.40
N LYS A 474 7.40 -55.43 13.13
CA LYS A 474 6.90 -56.11 14.33
C LYS A 474 7.98 -56.01 15.41
N PRO A 475 7.63 -55.79 16.70
CA PRO A 475 8.63 -55.79 17.76
C PRO A 475 9.48 -57.05 17.72
N GLN A 476 10.81 -56.87 17.77
CA GLN A 476 11.80 -57.96 17.85
C GLN A 476 11.89 -58.89 16.62
N VAL A 477 11.24 -58.54 15.51
CA VAL A 477 11.30 -59.33 14.25
C VAL A 477 11.83 -58.40 13.14
N ASP A 478 12.83 -58.87 12.41
CA ASP A 478 13.29 -58.19 11.21
C ASP A 478 12.29 -58.43 10.07
N MET A 479 11.61 -57.38 9.67
CA MET A 479 10.65 -57.35 8.57
C MET A 479 11.08 -56.36 7.47
N SER A 480 12.36 -56.09 7.34
CA SER A 480 12.91 -55.15 6.37
C SER A 480 12.51 -55.42 4.90
N SER A 481 12.17 -56.66 4.59
CA SER A 481 11.66 -57.06 3.27
C SER A 481 10.16 -56.77 3.04
N HIS A 482 9.41 -56.39 4.08
CA HIS A 482 7.98 -56.11 3.99
C HIS A 482 7.74 -54.64 3.76
N LYS A 483 7.59 -54.25 2.49
CA LYS A 483 7.46 -52.86 2.08
C LYS A 483 6.01 -52.50 1.78
N VAL A 484 5.59 -51.29 2.12
CA VAL A 484 4.29 -50.77 1.71
C VAL A 484 4.30 -50.53 0.21
N SER A 485 3.33 -51.13 -0.48
CA SER A 485 3.25 -51.08 -1.94
C SER A 485 2.16 -50.15 -2.45
N ASN A 486 1.12 -49.94 -1.65
CA ASN A 486 -0.01 -49.11 -2.04
C ASN A 486 -0.77 -48.59 -0.81
N PHE A 487 -1.37 -47.41 -0.95
CA PHE A 487 -2.44 -46.94 -0.08
C PHE A 487 -3.76 -46.97 -0.83
N GLY A 488 -4.82 -47.46 -0.18
CA GLY A 488 -6.19 -47.47 -0.68
C GLY A 488 -7.13 -46.71 0.26
N ASN A 489 -8.37 -46.53 -0.18
CA ASN A 489 -9.37 -45.77 0.57
C ASN A 489 -8.82 -44.41 1.05
N ILE A 490 -8.29 -43.66 0.08
CA ILE A 490 -7.66 -42.33 0.33
C ILE A 490 -8.72 -41.27 0.06
N TYR A 491 -8.94 -40.44 1.04
CA TYR A 491 -9.87 -39.30 0.99
C TYR A 491 -9.15 -38.02 1.38
N ALA A 492 -9.77 -36.88 1.14
CA ALA A 492 -9.26 -35.60 1.62
C ALA A 492 -9.02 -35.59 3.14
N THR A 493 -9.79 -36.34 3.90
CA THR A 493 -9.73 -36.45 5.36
C THR A 493 -8.66 -37.38 5.88
N GLY A 494 -8.18 -38.33 5.10
CA GLY A 494 -7.18 -39.30 5.56
C GLY A 494 -7.04 -40.58 4.72
N VAL A 495 -6.24 -41.49 5.25
CA VAL A 495 -5.95 -42.80 4.67
C VAL A 495 -6.44 -43.89 5.64
N TYR A 496 -7.16 -44.84 5.13
CA TYR A 496 -7.77 -45.91 5.95
C TYR A 496 -7.28 -47.31 5.62
N TYR A 497 -6.58 -47.48 4.51
CA TYR A 497 -6.18 -48.80 4.02
C TYR A 497 -4.81 -48.73 3.34
N PHE A 498 -3.99 -49.81 3.47
CA PHE A 498 -2.75 -49.94 2.71
C PHE A 498 -2.48 -51.41 2.35
N GLN A 499 -1.64 -51.64 1.35
CA GLN A 499 -1.12 -52.94 0.95
C GLN A 499 0.40 -52.98 1.14
N TYR A 500 0.93 -54.15 1.36
CA TYR A 500 2.36 -54.39 1.50
C TYR A 500 2.80 -55.63 0.73
N THR A 501 4.09 -55.66 0.36
CA THR A 501 4.70 -56.80 -0.36
C THR A 501 5.33 -57.76 0.61
N ASN A 502 5.52 -58.99 0.14
CA ASN A 502 6.31 -60.06 0.75
C ASN A 502 5.76 -60.64 2.06
N GLN A 503 5.38 -61.90 2.01
CA GLN A 503 4.95 -62.66 3.17
C GLN A 503 5.82 -63.88 3.35
N THR A 504 6.88 -63.81 4.08
CA THR A 504 7.55 -64.95 4.68
C THR A 504 7.58 -64.73 6.19
N GLY A 505 6.65 -65.37 6.90
CA GLY A 505 6.55 -65.26 8.35
C GLY A 505 5.13 -64.95 8.85
N ASN A 506 4.85 -65.36 10.04
CA ASN A 506 3.53 -65.32 10.67
C ASN A 506 3.01 -63.89 10.83
N THR A 507 2.10 -63.48 9.97
CA THR A 507 1.52 -62.12 9.94
C THR A 507 0.21 -62.03 10.73
N GLY A 508 -0.17 -63.07 11.47
CA GLY A 508 -1.40 -63.12 12.24
C GLY A 508 -1.40 -62.39 13.58
N ASP A 509 -0.35 -61.65 13.89
CA ASP A 509 -0.22 -60.95 15.19
C ASP A 509 -0.77 -59.55 15.18
N ALA A 510 -1.48 -59.19 16.23
CA ALA A 510 -2.11 -57.91 16.47
C ALA A 510 -1.14 -56.72 16.73
N ASN A 511 0.17 -56.96 16.81
CA ASN A 511 1.19 -55.96 17.22
C ASN A 511 2.09 -55.54 16.05
N MET A 512 1.52 -55.30 14.88
CA MET A 512 2.26 -54.79 13.74
C MET A 512 2.18 -53.26 13.68
N TYR A 513 3.23 -52.63 13.13
CA TYR A 513 3.27 -51.19 12.90
C TYR A 513 3.94 -50.85 11.57
N MET A 514 3.53 -49.76 10.98
CA MET A 514 4.21 -49.17 9.83
C MET A 514 5.44 -48.41 10.33
N ARG A 515 6.64 -48.68 9.78
CA ARG A 515 7.89 -48.00 10.09
C ARG A 515 8.13 -46.91 9.06
N ILE A 516 8.21 -45.69 9.53
CA ILE A 516 8.34 -44.49 8.73
C ILE A 516 9.58 -43.75 9.15
N GLY A 517 10.35 -43.21 8.20
CA GLY A 517 11.47 -42.33 8.48
C GLY A 517 12.75 -42.99 9.00
N HIS A 518 12.87 -44.33 8.99
CA HIS A 518 14.09 -45.00 9.43
C HIS A 518 15.18 -45.03 8.33
N HIS A 519 14.82 -44.75 7.10
CA HIS A 519 15.68 -44.65 5.93
C HIS A 519 15.28 -43.40 5.11
N ASP A 520 16.17 -42.84 4.27
CA ASP A 520 15.86 -41.66 3.48
C ASP A 520 14.67 -41.84 2.52
N ASP A 521 14.49 -43.06 2.02
CA ASP A 521 13.37 -43.42 1.15
C ASP A 521 12.17 -44.05 1.90
N SER A 522 12.12 -43.92 3.23
CA SER A 522 11.02 -44.42 4.06
C SER A 522 9.97 -43.34 4.30
N TYR A 523 9.23 -42.99 3.27
CA TYR A 523 8.24 -41.91 3.29
C TYR A 523 7.00 -42.22 2.43
N ALA A 524 5.96 -41.43 2.63
CA ALA A 524 4.83 -41.33 1.69
C ALA A 524 4.52 -39.84 1.46
N GLU A 525 4.36 -39.45 0.21
CA GLU A 525 3.96 -38.12 -0.24
C GLU A 525 2.52 -38.17 -0.72
N PHE A 526 1.70 -37.24 -0.23
CA PHE A 526 0.31 -37.08 -0.59
C PHE A 526 0.15 -35.73 -1.27
N SER A 527 -0.29 -35.71 -2.52
CA SER A 527 -0.39 -34.48 -3.32
C SER A 527 -1.81 -34.26 -3.81
N ALA A 528 -2.39 -33.12 -3.42
CA ALA A 528 -3.68 -32.61 -3.85
C ALA A 528 -3.54 -31.19 -4.46
N GLU A 529 -2.44 -30.93 -5.18
CA GLU A 529 -2.20 -29.65 -5.86
C GLU A 529 -3.28 -29.36 -6.90
N LEU A 530 -3.49 -28.07 -7.21
CA LEU A 530 -4.43 -27.58 -8.22
C LEU A 530 -3.87 -27.72 -9.64
#